data_004468b4537e9f6c232026e4cf5e8d2d
#
_entry.id   004468b4537e9f6c232026e4cf5e8d2d
#
_cell.length_a   1.000
_cell.length_b   1.000
_cell.length_c   1.000
_cell.angle_alpha   90.00
_cell.angle_beta   90.00
_cell.angle_gamma   90.00
#
_symmetry.space_group_name_H-M   'P 1'
#
loop_
_entity.id
_entity.type
_entity.pdbx_description
1 polymer ?
#
loop_
_entity_poly.entity_id
_entity_poly.type
_entity_poly.pdbx_seq_one_letter_code
_entity_poly.pdbx_strand_id
1 'polypeptide(L)'
;MTQAWIVRAGRDDTYEDLALNKELVAVGWSATGDLTEATTLAAIRQRVREAYPEVAHKSADSYAIQLLAFRSRMSSGDIVLLLRRNSPDVAVGRITGPYDYRTDLASRICHVRSVSWSRTDLPRASVERELLALPPLTTVYRINQADTVVRLQRLVSDPQHLSGTPVVEAEAATPASPDELSEPFANLQRNLNYARSLATAGQHLALLQVGAFEISDVFRAAWVQSVAALDHWVRQEIRSRMLRLAAQPGAKKPKAFSAFQISLGLVEQVQLGTATLVDALDQQLRDRGHLVYQNPDKIREGFSLVHDVNGFWNRVAKVLTEQSGDGVTFTGAGVQQQLQQIVHRRHKIAHEYDENPDDPAKKREIDAPSATQTIDWIEQVAAAILVVLDTTEATTSA
;
A
#
# COMPACT_ATOMS: atom_id res chain seq x y z
N MET A 1 -0.29 -16.88 20.83
CA MET A 1 -0.13 -17.16 19.39
C MET A 1 1.01 -16.31 18.87
N THR A 2 1.91 -16.86 18.08
CA THR A 2 3.03 -16.14 17.44
C THR A 2 2.46 -15.12 16.45
N GLN A 3 2.93 -13.89 16.50
CA GLN A 3 2.52 -12.81 15.59
C GLN A 3 3.66 -12.47 14.62
N ALA A 4 3.36 -11.77 13.53
CA ALA A 4 4.34 -11.27 12.60
C ALA A 4 4.28 -9.74 12.53
N TRP A 5 5.44 -9.11 12.57
CA TRP A 5 5.60 -7.67 12.62
C TRP A 5 6.54 -7.17 11.52
N ILE A 6 6.28 -6.01 11.01
CA ILE A 6 7.20 -5.27 10.17
C ILE A 6 7.78 -4.15 11.01
N VAL A 7 9.10 -4.00 10.97
CA VAL A 7 9.82 -2.86 11.53
C VAL A 7 10.68 -2.26 10.43
N ARG A 8 10.62 -0.95 10.27
CA ARG A 8 11.45 -0.24 9.32
C ARG A 8 12.66 0.33 10.04
N ALA A 9 13.85 0.05 9.54
CA ALA A 9 15.04 0.79 9.92
C ALA A 9 14.80 2.29 9.61
N GLY A 10 15.16 3.16 10.55
CA GLY A 10 14.90 4.60 10.47
C GLY A 10 15.32 5.28 9.17
N ARG A 11 15.46 6.61 9.19
CA ARG A 11 15.78 7.40 7.98
C ARG A 11 17.25 7.31 7.54
N ASP A 12 18.14 6.83 8.41
CA ASP A 12 19.60 6.82 8.17
C ASP A 12 20.09 5.38 7.96
N ASP A 13 20.91 5.15 6.95
CA ASP A 13 21.42 3.85 6.48
C ASP A 13 22.22 3.10 7.55
N THR A 14 22.84 3.83 8.48
CA THR A 14 23.62 3.27 9.59
C THR A 14 22.81 2.36 10.53
N TYR A 15 21.48 2.41 10.48
CA TYR A 15 20.61 1.62 11.35
C TYR A 15 20.41 0.20 10.87
N GLU A 16 20.46 -0.03 9.58
CA GLU A 16 20.27 -1.37 9.00
C GLU A 16 21.41 -2.29 9.39
N ASP A 17 22.63 -1.82 9.16
CA ASP A 17 23.84 -2.58 9.50
C ASP A 17 23.97 -2.80 11.01
N LEU A 18 23.64 -1.80 11.80
CA LEU A 18 23.65 -1.91 13.25
C LEU A 18 22.62 -2.93 13.74
N ALA A 19 21.39 -2.90 13.18
CA ALA A 19 20.33 -3.84 13.53
C ALA A 19 20.73 -5.29 13.21
N LEU A 20 21.35 -5.53 12.07
CA LEU A 20 21.81 -6.86 11.66
C LEU A 20 23.03 -7.31 12.48
N ASN A 21 24.04 -6.45 12.64
CA ASN A 21 25.30 -6.80 13.32
C ASN A 21 25.13 -6.96 14.83
N LYS A 22 24.18 -6.27 15.45
CA LYS A 22 23.90 -6.32 16.90
C LYS A 22 22.73 -7.25 17.25
N GLU A 23 22.17 -7.96 16.26
CA GLU A 23 21.05 -8.88 16.44
C GLU A 23 19.88 -8.20 17.17
N LEU A 24 19.47 -7.03 16.68
CA LEU A 24 18.37 -6.27 17.25
C LEU A 24 17.48 -5.67 16.16
N VAL A 25 16.30 -5.27 16.57
CA VAL A 25 15.42 -4.40 15.82
C VAL A 25 15.20 -3.13 16.64
N ALA A 26 15.16 -1.98 15.97
CA ALA A 26 15.09 -0.71 16.65
C ALA A 26 14.11 0.25 15.99
N VAL A 27 13.60 1.18 16.78
CA VAL A 27 12.76 2.28 16.28
C VAL A 27 13.31 3.62 16.76
N GLY A 28 13.00 4.66 16.00
CA GLY A 28 13.34 6.04 16.33
C GLY A 28 12.53 6.56 17.53
N TRP A 29 12.26 7.86 17.50
CA TRP A 29 11.59 8.61 18.57
C TRP A 29 12.41 8.71 19.87
N SER A 30 13.71 8.76 19.77
CA SER A 30 14.64 8.83 20.92
C SER A 30 14.35 9.98 21.90
N ALA A 31 13.74 11.10 21.42
CA ALA A 31 13.37 12.22 22.27
C ALA A 31 12.26 11.87 23.30
N THR A 32 11.52 10.77 23.13
CA THR A 32 10.52 10.34 24.12
C THR A 32 11.14 9.80 25.40
N GLY A 33 12.45 9.55 25.40
CA GLY A 33 13.15 8.94 26.51
C GLY A 33 12.77 7.49 26.75
N ASP A 34 13.20 6.95 27.88
CA ASP A 34 12.91 5.57 28.26
C ASP A 34 11.40 5.35 28.51
N LEU A 35 10.83 4.35 27.81
CA LEU A 35 9.43 3.98 27.93
C LEU A 35 9.19 2.73 28.78
N THR A 36 10.20 2.26 29.54
CA THR A 36 10.08 1.06 30.37
C THR A 36 8.91 1.13 31.33
N GLU A 37 8.65 2.27 31.96
CA GLU A 37 7.53 2.46 32.87
C GLU A 37 6.22 2.91 32.18
N ALA A 38 6.30 3.32 30.91
CA ALA A 38 5.13 3.79 30.18
C ALA A 38 4.37 2.62 29.52
N THR A 39 3.50 1.95 30.27
CA THR A 39 2.79 0.73 29.84
C THR A 39 1.47 0.99 29.13
N THR A 40 0.93 2.20 29.21
CA THR A 40 -0.37 2.57 28.64
C THR A 40 -0.23 3.51 27.45
N LEU A 41 -1.20 3.47 26.53
CA LEU A 41 -1.25 4.39 25.41
C LEU A 41 -1.28 5.86 25.86
N ALA A 42 -1.97 6.17 26.95
CA ALA A 42 -2.06 7.53 27.48
C ALA A 42 -0.68 8.04 27.94
N ALA A 43 0.08 7.21 28.67
CA ALA A 43 1.41 7.55 29.14
C ALA A 43 2.39 7.77 27.98
N ILE A 44 2.38 6.88 26.98
CA ILE A 44 3.25 7.02 25.80
C ILE A 44 2.83 8.25 24.98
N ARG A 45 1.52 8.49 24.81
CA ARG A 45 1.01 9.67 24.09
C ARG A 45 1.47 10.97 24.75
N GLN A 46 1.47 11.02 26.07
CA GLN A 46 1.98 12.17 26.81
C GLN A 46 3.47 12.39 26.50
N ARG A 47 4.30 11.36 26.60
CA ARG A 47 5.74 11.41 26.29
C ARG A 47 6.01 11.89 24.86
N VAL A 48 5.24 11.38 23.89
CA VAL A 48 5.37 11.79 22.48
C VAL A 48 5.02 13.27 22.29
N ARG A 49 3.96 13.76 22.93
CA ARG A 49 3.56 15.17 22.82
C ARG A 49 4.56 16.12 23.48
N GLU A 50 5.14 15.72 24.61
CA GLU A 50 6.21 16.47 25.28
C GLU A 50 7.49 16.51 24.45
N ALA A 51 7.83 15.38 23.79
CA ALA A 51 9.05 15.24 22.99
C ALA A 51 8.97 15.92 21.62
N TYR A 52 7.76 16.01 21.04
CA TYR A 52 7.51 16.52 19.68
C TYR A 52 6.34 17.51 19.66
N PRO A 53 6.43 18.65 20.32
CA PRO A 53 5.34 19.63 20.44
C PRO A 53 4.93 20.23 19.09
N GLU A 54 5.83 20.26 18.11
CA GLU A 54 5.60 20.76 16.75
C GLU A 54 4.82 19.78 15.84
N VAL A 55 4.70 18.53 16.26
CA VAL A 55 4.04 17.50 15.44
C VAL A 55 2.53 17.58 15.61
N ALA A 56 1.79 17.53 14.49
CA ALA A 56 0.34 17.52 14.51
C ALA A 56 -0.22 16.40 15.41
N HIS A 57 -1.29 16.68 16.14
CA HIS A 57 -1.89 15.72 17.10
C HIS A 57 -2.14 14.33 16.53
N LYS A 58 -2.63 14.22 15.30
CA LYS A 58 -2.86 12.92 14.63
C LYS A 58 -1.57 12.14 14.42
N SER A 59 -0.48 12.81 14.03
CA SER A 59 0.83 12.18 13.85
C SER A 59 1.43 11.75 15.17
N ALA A 60 1.30 12.58 16.23
CA ALA A 60 1.73 12.24 17.57
C ALA A 60 0.99 11.02 18.12
N ASP A 61 -0.31 10.90 17.87
CA ASP A 61 -1.10 9.74 18.25
C ASP A 61 -0.68 8.47 17.50
N SER A 62 -0.36 8.58 16.20
CA SER A 62 0.20 7.48 15.42
C SER A 62 1.56 7.01 15.96
N TYR A 63 2.45 7.95 16.33
CA TYR A 63 3.74 7.61 16.95
C TYR A 63 3.54 6.87 18.27
N ALA A 64 2.61 7.33 19.10
CA ALA A 64 2.31 6.70 20.39
C ALA A 64 1.79 5.26 20.23
N ILE A 65 0.92 5.01 19.25
CA ILE A 65 0.39 3.67 18.94
C ILE A 65 1.51 2.73 18.49
N GLN A 66 2.41 3.19 17.62
CA GLN A 66 3.53 2.40 17.14
C GLN A 66 4.55 2.10 18.25
N LEU A 67 4.85 3.08 19.09
CA LEU A 67 5.71 2.89 20.26
C LEU A 67 5.09 1.94 21.27
N LEU A 68 3.77 2.00 21.51
CA LEU A 68 3.08 1.04 22.35
C LEU A 68 3.16 -0.38 21.77
N ALA A 69 2.97 -0.51 20.46
CA ALA A 69 3.10 -1.80 19.79
C ALA A 69 4.50 -2.38 19.96
N PHE A 70 5.53 -1.59 19.68
CA PHE A 70 6.93 -1.99 19.82
C PHE A 70 7.30 -2.33 21.26
N ARG A 71 6.85 -1.51 22.23
CA ARG A 71 7.17 -1.67 23.65
C ARG A 71 6.42 -2.84 24.30
N SER A 72 5.11 -3.00 24.03
CA SER A 72 4.23 -3.85 24.85
C SER A 72 3.56 -5.00 24.10
N ARG A 73 3.30 -4.86 22.78
CA ARG A 73 2.53 -5.85 22.01
C ARG A 73 3.39 -6.89 21.32
N MET A 74 4.60 -6.50 20.90
CA MET A 74 5.57 -7.44 20.38
C MET A 74 6.08 -8.31 21.53
N SER A 75 6.13 -9.60 21.31
CA SER A 75 6.52 -10.59 22.31
C SER A 75 7.68 -11.45 21.83
N SER A 76 8.45 -12.01 22.77
CA SER A 76 9.47 -13.00 22.43
C SER A 76 8.82 -14.19 21.71
N GLY A 77 9.46 -14.64 20.62
CA GLY A 77 8.91 -15.67 19.72
C GLY A 77 8.15 -15.13 18.52
N ASP A 78 7.76 -13.85 18.50
CA ASP A 78 7.14 -13.23 17.33
C ASP A 78 8.13 -13.13 16.16
N ILE A 79 7.61 -13.22 14.94
CA ILE A 79 8.41 -13.00 13.72
C ILE A 79 8.51 -11.49 13.48
N VAL A 80 9.70 -11.05 13.12
CA VAL A 80 9.93 -9.66 12.71
C VAL A 80 10.59 -9.61 11.34
N LEU A 81 10.07 -8.74 10.48
CA LEU A 81 10.63 -8.37 9.20
C LEU A 81 11.25 -6.99 9.33
N LEU A 82 12.52 -6.87 9.02
CA LEU A 82 13.22 -5.60 8.88
C LEU A 82 13.23 -5.21 7.41
N LEU A 83 12.44 -4.18 7.07
CA LEU A 83 12.46 -3.62 5.72
C LEU A 83 13.66 -2.68 5.59
N ARG A 84 14.58 -3.08 4.74
CA ARG A 84 15.80 -2.31 4.44
C ARG A 84 15.46 -1.26 3.38
N ARG A 85 16.04 -0.09 3.53
CA ARG A 85 15.77 1.05 2.63
C ARG A 85 16.64 1.02 1.38
N ASN A 86 17.91 0.69 1.56
CA ASN A 86 18.92 0.71 0.50
C ASN A 86 19.25 -0.69 -0.05
N SER A 87 18.46 -1.69 0.33
CA SER A 87 18.58 -3.05 -0.19
C SER A 87 17.24 -3.51 -0.77
N PRO A 88 17.26 -4.24 -1.87
CA PRO A 88 16.08 -4.92 -2.38
C PRO A 88 15.64 -6.08 -1.47
N ASP A 89 16.38 -6.34 -0.39
CA ASP A 89 16.17 -7.48 0.48
C ASP A 89 15.50 -7.08 1.79
N VAL A 90 14.87 -8.07 2.41
CA VAL A 90 14.24 -8.01 3.73
C VAL A 90 14.95 -8.97 4.65
N ALA A 91 15.24 -8.54 5.87
CA ALA A 91 15.70 -9.46 6.90
C ALA A 91 14.50 -10.01 7.68
N VAL A 92 14.47 -11.31 7.93
CA VAL A 92 13.45 -12.01 8.70
C VAL A 92 14.08 -12.71 9.88
N GLY A 93 13.53 -12.48 11.06
CA GLY A 93 14.02 -13.05 12.31
C GLY A 93 12.93 -13.27 13.34
N ARG A 94 13.33 -13.72 14.53
CA ARG A 94 12.48 -13.86 15.71
C ARG A 94 12.91 -12.92 16.80
N ILE A 95 11.95 -12.29 17.44
CA ILE A 95 12.19 -11.51 18.65
C ILE A 95 12.58 -12.48 19.77
N THR A 96 13.74 -12.22 20.40
CA THR A 96 14.31 -13.05 21.47
C THR A 96 14.22 -12.39 22.84
N GLY A 97 14.08 -11.03 22.89
CA GLY A 97 14.09 -10.29 24.14
C GLY A 97 12.90 -9.33 24.32
N PRO A 98 12.72 -8.85 25.54
CA PRO A 98 11.77 -7.78 25.82
C PRO A 98 12.18 -6.44 25.17
N TYR A 99 11.33 -5.42 25.33
CA TYR A 99 11.73 -4.06 25.05
C TYR A 99 12.88 -3.63 25.98
N ASP A 100 13.84 -2.93 25.39
CA ASP A 100 14.98 -2.35 26.12
C ASP A 100 15.25 -0.94 25.60
N TYR A 101 15.78 -0.07 26.49
CA TYR A 101 16.17 1.30 26.16
C TYR A 101 17.67 1.46 26.25
N ARG A 102 18.31 1.66 25.11
CA ARG A 102 19.78 1.66 24.95
C ARG A 102 20.29 3.05 24.55
N THR A 103 21.17 3.61 25.33
CA THR A 103 21.84 4.90 25.06
C THR A 103 23.27 4.76 24.54
N ASP A 104 23.79 3.53 24.54
CA ASP A 104 25.14 3.18 24.06
C ASP A 104 25.21 2.90 22.55
N LEU A 105 24.07 2.90 21.88
CA LEU A 105 23.94 2.79 20.44
C LEU A 105 24.00 4.17 19.78
N ALA A 106 23.71 4.27 18.48
CA ALA A 106 23.66 5.57 17.82
C ALA A 106 22.60 6.49 18.45
N SER A 107 22.84 7.79 18.53
CA SER A 107 22.07 8.78 19.30
C SER A 107 20.56 8.88 18.98
N ARG A 108 20.12 8.27 17.90
CA ARG A 108 18.71 8.25 17.48
C ARG A 108 18.06 6.87 17.59
N ILE A 109 18.79 5.85 18.06
CA ILE A 109 18.29 4.46 18.22
C ILE A 109 18.41 4.10 19.68
N CYS A 110 17.33 4.30 20.42
CA CYS A 110 17.32 3.97 21.84
C CYS A 110 16.30 2.89 22.18
N HIS A 111 15.21 2.80 21.44
CA HIS A 111 14.19 1.78 21.67
C HIS A 111 14.53 0.54 20.86
N VAL A 112 14.85 -0.57 21.52
CA VAL A 112 15.35 -1.79 20.86
C VAL A 112 14.66 -3.05 21.39
N ARG A 113 14.73 -4.10 20.59
CA ARG A 113 14.45 -5.49 20.98
C ARG A 113 15.48 -6.42 20.36
N SER A 114 15.91 -7.41 21.11
CA SER A 114 16.80 -8.44 20.60
C SER A 114 16.07 -9.34 19.60
N VAL A 115 16.80 -9.72 18.54
CA VAL A 115 16.28 -10.53 17.43
C VAL A 115 17.33 -11.58 17.07
N SER A 116 16.89 -12.78 16.79
CA SER A 116 17.70 -13.79 16.10
C SER A 116 17.30 -13.77 14.62
N TRP A 117 18.20 -13.33 13.75
CA TRP A 117 17.95 -13.25 12.31
C TRP A 117 18.07 -14.64 11.68
N SER A 118 16.99 -15.09 11.04
CA SER A 118 16.95 -16.37 10.31
C SER A 118 17.45 -16.21 8.88
N ARG A 119 17.12 -15.10 8.23
CA ARG A 119 17.56 -14.74 6.88
C ARG A 119 17.67 -13.22 6.78
N THR A 120 18.69 -12.73 6.08
CA THR A 120 18.93 -11.30 5.88
C THR A 120 18.94 -10.87 4.40
N ASP A 121 18.72 -11.84 3.53
CA ASP A 121 18.87 -11.76 2.08
C ASP A 121 17.62 -12.19 1.31
N LEU A 122 16.44 -12.11 1.93
CA LEU A 122 15.19 -12.43 1.26
C LEU A 122 14.79 -11.31 0.29
N PRO A 123 14.63 -11.58 -1.01
CA PRO A 123 14.17 -10.58 -1.96
C PRO A 123 12.82 -10.00 -1.52
N ARG A 124 12.74 -8.67 -1.45
CA ARG A 124 11.53 -7.97 -1.05
C ARG A 124 10.31 -8.37 -1.90
N ALA A 125 10.51 -8.56 -3.21
CA ALA A 125 9.47 -9.01 -4.11
C ALA A 125 8.89 -10.39 -3.73
N SER A 126 9.72 -11.30 -3.19
CA SER A 126 9.26 -12.61 -2.71
C SER A 126 8.42 -12.48 -1.44
N VAL A 127 8.85 -11.61 -0.51
CA VAL A 127 8.10 -11.32 0.71
C VAL A 127 6.78 -10.61 0.40
N GLU A 128 6.78 -9.63 -0.51
CA GLU A 128 5.58 -8.93 -0.96
C GLU A 128 4.57 -9.85 -1.65
N ARG A 129 5.04 -10.81 -2.43
CA ARG A 129 4.20 -11.84 -3.06
C ARG A 129 3.49 -12.70 -2.02
N GLU A 130 4.17 -13.12 -0.97
CA GLU A 130 3.60 -13.95 0.09
C GLU A 130 2.68 -13.17 1.05
N LEU A 131 2.96 -11.89 1.28
CA LEU A 131 2.25 -11.07 2.26
C LEU A 131 1.23 -10.11 1.65
N LEU A 132 1.01 -10.18 0.33
CA LEU A 132 0.01 -9.43 -0.42
C LEU A 132 0.11 -7.89 -0.36
N ALA A 133 0.97 -7.33 0.42
CA ALA A 133 1.46 -5.94 0.44
C ALA A 133 2.20 -5.66 1.75
N LEU A 134 3.29 -4.93 1.69
CA LEU A 134 3.96 -4.40 2.88
C LEU A 134 3.44 -2.98 3.12
N PRO A 135 2.92 -2.66 4.32
CA PRO A 135 2.38 -1.33 4.59
C PRO A 135 3.46 -0.26 4.43
N PRO A 136 3.18 0.81 3.68
CA PRO A 136 4.22 1.69 3.17
C PRO A 136 4.80 2.69 4.18
N LEU A 137 4.09 3.11 5.23
CA LEU A 137 4.49 4.28 6.03
C LEU A 137 4.65 4.07 7.52
N THR A 138 4.16 2.98 8.08
CA THR A 138 4.30 2.72 9.50
C THR A 138 5.66 2.11 9.82
N THR A 139 6.35 2.68 10.82
CA THR A 139 7.62 2.15 11.29
C THR A 139 7.44 0.79 11.96
N VAL A 140 6.34 0.61 12.71
CA VAL A 140 5.98 -0.64 13.37
C VAL A 140 4.58 -1.04 12.93
N TYR A 141 4.45 -2.21 12.32
CA TYR A 141 3.17 -2.72 11.81
C TYR A 141 2.99 -4.20 12.13
N ARG A 142 1.81 -4.58 12.61
CA ARG A 142 1.44 -5.99 12.81
C ARG A 142 0.77 -6.51 11.54
N ILE A 143 1.25 -7.62 11.02
CA ILE A 143 0.64 -8.29 9.87
C ILE A 143 -0.54 -9.12 10.37
N ASN A 144 -1.74 -8.75 9.94
CA ASN A 144 -3.00 -9.37 10.41
C ASN A 144 -3.60 -10.42 9.46
N GLN A 145 -2.85 -10.86 8.46
CA GLN A 145 -3.33 -11.88 7.52
C GLN A 145 -3.27 -13.27 8.14
N ALA A 146 -4.25 -14.09 7.79
CA ALA A 146 -4.25 -15.51 8.17
C ALA A 146 -2.98 -16.19 7.62
N ASP A 147 -2.42 -17.12 8.38
CA ASP A 147 -1.28 -17.97 8.00
C ASP A 147 0.05 -17.23 7.71
N THR A 148 0.14 -15.91 7.98
CA THR A 148 1.37 -15.13 7.76
C THR A 148 2.61 -15.79 8.36
N VAL A 149 2.51 -16.30 9.57
CA VAL A 149 3.62 -16.98 10.27
C VAL A 149 4.08 -18.21 9.49
N VAL A 150 3.15 -19.01 9.00
CA VAL A 150 3.45 -20.24 8.22
C VAL A 150 4.06 -19.88 6.88
N ARG A 151 3.54 -18.88 6.18
CA ARG A 151 4.05 -18.41 4.90
C ARG A 151 5.48 -17.86 5.01
N LEU A 152 5.75 -17.04 6.01
CA LEU A 152 7.10 -16.54 6.29
C LEU A 152 8.07 -17.63 6.68
N GLN A 153 7.64 -18.65 7.42
CA GLN A 153 8.47 -19.79 7.77
C GLN A 153 8.84 -20.61 6.53
N ARG A 154 7.93 -20.78 5.56
CA ARG A 154 8.25 -21.43 4.28
C ARG A 154 9.30 -20.65 3.51
N LEU A 155 9.13 -19.32 3.36
CA LEU A 155 10.10 -18.46 2.68
C LEU A 155 11.50 -18.55 3.29
N VAL A 156 11.59 -18.66 4.61
CA VAL A 156 12.87 -18.79 5.31
C VAL A 156 13.49 -20.18 5.09
N SER A 157 12.67 -21.24 4.97
CA SER A 157 13.12 -22.63 4.92
C SER A 157 13.43 -23.15 3.52
N ASP A 158 12.86 -22.52 2.46
CA ASP A 158 12.99 -23.01 1.08
C ASP A 158 13.81 -22.07 0.19
N PRO A 159 15.09 -22.45 -0.11
CA PRO A 159 15.96 -21.63 -0.97
C PRO A 159 15.55 -21.63 -2.45
N GLN A 160 14.72 -22.55 -2.92
CA GLN A 160 14.34 -22.64 -4.34
C GLN A 160 13.31 -21.57 -4.75
N HIS A 161 12.59 -20.98 -3.81
CA HIS A 161 11.71 -19.83 -4.08
C HIS A 161 12.48 -18.53 -4.43
N LEU A 162 13.81 -18.52 -4.32
CA LEU A 162 14.67 -17.36 -4.58
C LEU A 162 15.19 -17.29 -6.02
N SER A 163 15.10 -18.38 -6.78
CA SER A 163 15.71 -18.50 -8.13
C SER A 163 14.68 -18.30 -9.24
N GLY A 164 13.99 -17.17 -9.25
CA GLY A 164 13.09 -16.77 -10.32
C GLY A 164 13.63 -15.57 -11.07
N THR A 165 14.63 -15.75 -11.93
CA THR A 165 14.90 -14.81 -13.02
C THR A 165 13.68 -14.80 -13.95
N PRO A 166 13.14 -13.63 -14.34
CA PRO A 166 12.03 -13.59 -15.28
C PRO A 166 12.56 -13.91 -16.67
N VAL A 167 12.48 -15.18 -17.08
CA VAL A 167 12.51 -15.52 -18.50
C VAL A 167 11.09 -15.33 -19.00
N VAL A 168 10.94 -14.36 -19.90
CA VAL A 168 9.69 -14.17 -20.65
C VAL A 168 9.64 -15.27 -21.69
N GLU A 169 8.99 -16.38 -21.39
CA GLU A 169 8.45 -17.31 -22.38
C GLU A 169 6.93 -17.27 -22.30
N ALA A 170 6.34 -16.94 -23.44
CA ALA A 170 4.91 -16.98 -23.64
C ALA A 170 4.47 -18.44 -23.70
N GLU A 171 3.87 -18.96 -22.63
CA GLU A 171 3.16 -20.22 -22.66
C GLU A 171 1.68 -20.04 -22.32
N ALA A 172 0.87 -20.86 -22.99
CA ALA A 172 -0.56 -20.83 -23.03
C ALA A 172 -1.21 -20.93 -21.63
N ALA A 173 -2.28 -20.16 -21.44
CA ALA A 173 -3.04 -20.03 -20.21
C ALA A 173 -3.57 -21.38 -19.71
N THR A 174 -3.07 -21.79 -18.53
CA THR A 174 -3.73 -22.74 -17.63
C THR A 174 -4.57 -21.95 -16.63
N PRO A 175 -5.78 -22.35 -16.26
CA PRO A 175 -6.63 -21.55 -15.38
C PRO A 175 -6.04 -21.44 -13.98
N ALA A 176 -5.91 -20.19 -13.53
CA ALA A 176 -5.32 -19.78 -12.26
C ALA A 176 -6.09 -20.31 -11.04
N SER A 177 -5.35 -20.67 -10.00
CA SER A 177 -5.87 -20.99 -8.66
C SER A 177 -6.40 -19.72 -7.95
N PRO A 178 -7.36 -19.83 -7.02
CA PRO A 178 -8.10 -18.68 -6.44
C PRO A 178 -7.32 -17.71 -5.56
N ASP A 179 -6.03 -17.92 -5.34
CA ASP A 179 -5.22 -17.18 -4.36
C ASP A 179 -4.18 -16.20 -4.97
N GLU A 180 -4.19 -15.97 -6.28
CA GLU A 180 -3.31 -14.96 -6.89
C GLU A 180 -3.95 -13.57 -6.83
N LEU A 181 -3.17 -12.58 -6.36
CA LEU A 181 -3.49 -11.14 -6.53
C LEU A 181 -3.96 -10.91 -7.95
N SER A 182 -5.06 -10.16 -8.13
CA SER A 182 -5.49 -9.83 -9.48
C SER A 182 -4.32 -9.19 -10.24
N GLU A 183 -4.05 -9.66 -11.45
CA GLU A 183 -3.01 -9.09 -12.32
C GLU A 183 -3.09 -7.56 -12.38
N PRO A 184 -4.29 -6.93 -12.45
CA PRO A 184 -4.46 -5.49 -12.36
C PRO A 184 -3.88 -4.87 -11.09
N PHE A 185 -3.99 -5.51 -9.92
CA PHE A 185 -3.47 -4.97 -8.67
C PHE A 185 -1.94 -5.08 -8.58
N ALA A 186 -1.35 -6.17 -9.06
CA ALA A 186 0.10 -6.29 -9.19
C ALA A 186 0.68 -5.20 -10.12
N ASN A 187 -0.04 -4.86 -11.20
CA ASN A 187 0.31 -3.75 -12.09
C ASN A 187 0.22 -2.39 -11.39
N LEU A 188 -0.81 -2.16 -10.56
CA LEU A 188 -0.91 -0.96 -9.73
C LEU A 188 0.32 -0.81 -8.84
N GLN A 189 0.67 -1.84 -8.09
CA GLN A 189 1.82 -1.82 -7.18
C GLN A 189 3.12 -1.49 -7.92
N ARG A 190 3.34 -2.10 -9.09
CA ARG A 190 4.49 -1.79 -9.96
C ARG A 190 4.51 -0.32 -10.38
N ASN A 191 3.37 0.22 -10.80
CA ASN A 191 3.27 1.62 -11.23
C ASN A 191 3.46 2.60 -10.04
N LEU A 192 2.94 2.28 -8.85
CA LEU A 192 3.18 3.06 -7.65
C LEU A 192 4.65 3.00 -7.20
N ASN A 193 5.32 1.87 -7.39
CA ASN A 193 6.75 1.75 -7.12
C ASN A 193 7.60 2.62 -8.07
N TYR A 194 7.19 2.80 -9.33
CA TYR A 194 7.82 3.80 -10.20
C TYR A 194 7.64 5.22 -9.67
N ALA A 195 6.45 5.56 -9.19
CA ALA A 195 6.20 6.87 -8.58
C ALA A 195 7.04 7.08 -7.30
N ARG A 196 7.22 6.05 -6.47
CA ARG A 196 8.12 6.08 -5.30
C ARG A 196 9.58 6.27 -5.69
N SER A 197 10.01 5.59 -6.75
CA SER A 197 11.37 5.74 -7.27
C SER A 197 11.64 7.18 -7.74
N LEU A 198 10.66 7.84 -8.35
CA LEU A 198 10.77 9.27 -8.70
C LEU A 198 10.92 10.13 -7.44
N ALA A 199 10.09 9.92 -6.41
CA ALA A 199 10.18 10.67 -5.16
C ALA A 199 11.54 10.48 -4.47
N THR A 200 12.06 9.25 -4.45
CA THR A 200 13.38 8.92 -3.91
C THR A 200 14.51 9.57 -4.72
N ALA A 201 14.43 9.52 -6.06
CA ALA A 201 15.39 10.18 -6.93
C ALA A 201 15.42 11.71 -6.69
N GLY A 202 14.23 12.33 -6.53
CA GLY A 202 14.13 13.75 -6.19
C GLY A 202 14.82 14.09 -4.85
N GLN A 203 14.71 13.23 -3.84
CA GLN A 203 15.42 13.40 -2.56
C GLN A 203 16.95 13.36 -2.75
N HIS A 204 17.46 12.40 -3.52
CA HIS A 204 18.89 12.29 -3.78
C HIS A 204 19.42 13.50 -4.57
N LEU A 205 18.66 13.96 -5.58
CA LEU A 205 19.03 15.17 -6.33
C LEU A 205 19.03 16.42 -5.44
N ALA A 206 18.11 16.52 -4.47
CA ALA A 206 18.11 17.61 -3.51
C ALA A 206 19.38 17.65 -2.65
N LEU A 207 19.87 16.48 -2.22
CA LEU A 207 21.11 16.36 -1.44
C LEU A 207 22.35 16.76 -2.26
N LEU A 208 22.33 16.54 -3.59
CA LEU A 208 23.42 16.88 -4.49
C LEU A 208 23.42 18.37 -4.90
N GLN A 209 22.47 19.18 -4.43
CA GLN A 209 22.32 20.60 -4.74
C GLN A 209 22.36 20.89 -6.26
N VAL A 210 21.74 20.01 -7.07
CA VAL A 210 21.68 20.15 -8.53
C VAL A 210 20.77 21.33 -8.87
N GLY A 211 21.37 22.48 -9.26
CA GLY A 211 20.65 23.72 -9.57
C GLY A 211 20.07 23.81 -11.00
N ALA A 212 20.07 22.74 -11.77
CA ALA A 212 19.67 22.77 -13.17
C ALA A 212 18.15 22.83 -13.41
N PHE A 213 17.32 22.46 -12.43
CA PHE A 213 15.85 22.48 -12.47
C PHE A 213 15.24 22.46 -11.06
N GLU A 214 13.95 22.78 -10.97
CA GLU A 214 13.23 22.69 -9.69
C GLU A 214 12.98 21.24 -9.31
N ILE A 215 13.66 20.75 -8.28
CA ILE A 215 13.54 19.37 -7.77
C ILE A 215 12.10 19.06 -7.34
N SER A 216 11.36 20.06 -6.88
CA SER A 216 9.94 19.96 -6.54
C SER A 216 9.07 19.45 -7.72
N ASP A 217 9.49 19.65 -8.98
CA ASP A 217 8.77 19.13 -10.14
C ASP A 217 8.90 17.60 -10.27
N VAL A 218 9.96 17.00 -9.74
CA VAL A 218 10.07 15.54 -9.65
C VAL A 218 9.01 14.97 -8.70
N PHE A 219 8.75 15.64 -7.58
CA PHE A 219 7.70 15.24 -6.64
C PHE A 219 6.30 15.44 -7.22
N ARG A 220 6.09 16.52 -8.00
CA ARG A 220 4.85 16.71 -8.77
C ARG A 220 4.64 15.61 -9.79
N ALA A 221 5.68 15.21 -10.50
CA ALA A 221 5.61 14.09 -11.43
C ALA A 221 5.24 12.77 -10.72
N ALA A 222 5.83 12.47 -9.56
CA ALA A 222 5.48 11.30 -8.75
C ALA A 222 4.00 11.33 -8.32
N TRP A 223 3.49 12.49 -7.90
CA TRP A 223 2.07 12.69 -7.57
C TRP A 223 1.15 12.39 -8.76
N VAL A 224 1.43 12.96 -9.91
CA VAL A 224 0.64 12.76 -11.14
C VAL A 224 0.65 11.28 -11.56
N GLN A 225 1.80 10.62 -11.49
CA GLN A 225 1.96 9.21 -11.83
C GLN A 225 1.15 8.31 -10.88
N SER A 226 1.10 8.62 -9.59
CA SER A 226 0.34 7.81 -8.62
C SER A 226 -1.18 7.85 -8.88
N VAL A 227 -1.72 9.02 -9.24
CA VAL A 227 -3.14 9.16 -9.59
C VAL A 227 -3.44 8.49 -10.94
N ALA A 228 -2.52 8.56 -11.89
CA ALA A 228 -2.66 7.84 -13.17
C ALA A 228 -2.62 6.31 -12.96
N ALA A 229 -1.80 5.82 -12.04
CA ALA A 229 -1.76 4.40 -11.67
C ALA A 229 -3.08 3.93 -11.07
N LEU A 230 -3.72 4.74 -10.19
CA LEU A 230 -5.05 4.45 -9.63
C LEU A 230 -6.11 4.36 -10.73
N ASP A 231 -6.18 5.34 -11.63
CA ASP A 231 -7.12 5.38 -12.74
C ASP A 231 -6.97 4.14 -13.66
N HIS A 232 -5.74 3.81 -13.99
CA HIS A 232 -5.42 2.64 -14.79
C HIS A 232 -5.85 1.35 -14.12
N TRP A 233 -5.55 1.19 -12.84
CA TRP A 233 -5.93 0.00 -12.06
C TRP A 233 -7.46 -0.16 -11.99
N VAL A 234 -8.20 0.88 -11.61
CA VAL A 234 -9.67 0.80 -11.52
C VAL A 234 -10.27 0.31 -12.83
N ARG A 235 -9.78 0.84 -13.96
CA ARG A 235 -10.23 0.44 -15.30
C ARG A 235 -9.93 -1.04 -15.59
N GLN A 236 -8.74 -1.50 -15.29
CA GLN A 236 -8.33 -2.88 -15.51
C GLN A 236 -9.08 -3.85 -14.60
N GLU A 237 -9.30 -3.49 -13.34
CA GLU A 237 -10.02 -4.29 -12.36
C GLU A 237 -11.49 -4.47 -12.77
N ILE A 238 -12.16 -3.36 -13.16
CA ILE A 238 -13.53 -3.40 -13.68
C ILE A 238 -13.60 -4.31 -14.91
N ARG A 239 -12.69 -4.13 -15.88
CA ARG A 239 -12.63 -4.95 -17.10
C ARG A 239 -12.46 -6.43 -16.77
N SER A 240 -11.48 -6.80 -15.97
CA SER A 240 -11.20 -8.17 -15.57
C SER A 240 -12.42 -8.82 -14.92
N ARG A 241 -13.08 -8.15 -13.96
CA ARG A 241 -14.27 -8.68 -13.29
C ARG A 241 -15.49 -8.75 -14.20
N MET A 242 -15.69 -7.78 -15.09
CA MET A 242 -16.79 -7.84 -16.07
C MET A 242 -16.64 -9.04 -17.02
N LEU A 243 -15.43 -9.31 -17.51
CA LEU A 243 -15.17 -10.45 -18.39
C LEU A 243 -15.39 -11.78 -17.65
N ARG A 244 -14.96 -11.90 -16.39
CA ARG A 244 -15.24 -13.08 -15.56
C ARG A 244 -16.74 -13.29 -15.36
N LEU A 245 -17.51 -12.24 -15.06
CA LEU A 245 -18.96 -12.31 -14.92
C LEU A 245 -19.66 -12.67 -16.24
N ALA A 246 -19.16 -12.19 -17.38
CA ALA A 246 -19.69 -12.55 -18.69
C ALA A 246 -19.44 -14.02 -19.04
N ALA A 247 -18.29 -14.57 -18.64
CA ALA A 247 -17.92 -15.96 -18.87
C ALA A 247 -18.69 -16.96 -17.99
N GLN A 248 -19.46 -16.51 -16.99
CA GLN A 248 -20.25 -17.35 -16.08
C GLN A 248 -21.75 -17.29 -16.41
N PRO A 249 -22.31 -18.19 -17.22
CA PRO A 249 -23.74 -18.27 -17.49
C PRO A 249 -24.50 -18.61 -16.20
N GLY A 250 -25.59 -17.86 -15.92
CA GLY A 250 -26.44 -18.11 -14.74
C GLY A 250 -25.97 -17.50 -13.44
N ALA A 251 -24.76 -16.93 -13.35
CA ALA A 251 -24.34 -16.19 -12.19
C ALA A 251 -25.22 -14.95 -11.98
N LYS A 252 -25.53 -14.64 -10.71
CA LYS A 252 -26.24 -13.40 -10.35
C LYS A 252 -25.36 -12.19 -10.66
N LYS A 253 -25.81 -11.37 -11.59
CA LYS A 253 -25.05 -10.19 -12.04
C LYS A 253 -25.62 -8.90 -11.43
N PRO A 254 -24.79 -7.89 -11.14
CA PRO A 254 -25.26 -6.58 -10.72
C PRO A 254 -26.23 -5.97 -11.75
N LYS A 255 -27.19 -5.17 -11.30
CA LYS A 255 -28.13 -4.49 -12.20
C LYS A 255 -27.42 -3.62 -13.25
N ALA A 256 -26.35 -2.91 -12.85
CA ALA A 256 -25.57 -2.08 -13.75
C ALA A 256 -24.83 -2.91 -14.83
N PHE A 257 -24.37 -4.13 -14.51
CA PHE A 257 -23.84 -5.06 -15.51
C PHE A 257 -24.88 -5.40 -16.58
N SER A 258 -26.10 -5.77 -16.15
CA SER A 258 -27.18 -6.14 -17.07
C SER A 258 -27.67 -4.96 -17.92
N ALA A 259 -27.48 -3.73 -17.46
CA ALA A 259 -27.80 -2.49 -18.18
C ALA A 259 -26.65 -1.97 -19.04
N PHE A 260 -25.50 -2.66 -19.06
CA PHE A 260 -24.34 -2.21 -19.83
C PHE A 260 -24.60 -2.33 -21.33
N GLN A 261 -24.36 -1.24 -22.06
CA GLN A 261 -24.68 -1.16 -23.49
C GLN A 261 -23.51 -1.65 -24.33
N ILE A 262 -23.81 -2.53 -25.27
CA ILE A 262 -22.88 -3.00 -26.30
C ILE A 262 -23.40 -2.48 -27.66
N SER A 263 -22.49 -2.12 -28.57
CA SER A 263 -22.83 -1.63 -29.88
C SER A 263 -23.53 -2.72 -30.71
N LEU A 264 -24.50 -2.32 -31.57
CA LEU A 264 -25.24 -3.28 -32.44
C LEU A 264 -24.30 -4.09 -33.31
N GLY A 265 -23.21 -3.50 -33.85
CA GLY A 265 -22.25 -4.24 -34.67
C GLY A 265 -21.57 -5.40 -33.92
N LEU A 266 -21.27 -5.21 -32.61
CA LEU A 266 -20.74 -6.29 -31.78
C LEU A 266 -21.80 -7.35 -31.47
N VAL A 267 -23.05 -6.96 -31.28
CA VAL A 267 -24.17 -7.91 -31.09
C VAL A 267 -24.36 -8.75 -32.35
N GLU A 268 -24.28 -8.15 -33.55
CA GLU A 268 -24.36 -8.84 -34.81
C GLU A 268 -23.23 -9.88 -35.00
N GLN A 269 -21.98 -9.52 -34.62
CA GLN A 269 -20.85 -10.44 -34.63
C GLN A 269 -21.09 -11.67 -33.73
N VAL A 270 -21.68 -11.46 -32.57
CA VAL A 270 -22.03 -12.54 -31.64
C VAL A 270 -23.13 -13.44 -32.25
N GLN A 271 -24.15 -12.85 -32.88
CA GLN A 271 -25.23 -13.59 -33.52
C GLN A 271 -24.75 -14.42 -34.72
N LEU A 272 -23.78 -13.89 -35.47
CA LEU A 272 -23.17 -14.58 -36.62
C LEU A 272 -22.15 -15.66 -36.19
N GLY A 273 -21.84 -15.74 -34.88
CA GLY A 273 -20.84 -16.68 -34.35
C GLY A 273 -19.39 -16.31 -34.67
N THR A 274 -19.11 -15.07 -35.10
CA THR A 274 -17.77 -14.60 -35.43
C THR A 274 -17.02 -14.05 -34.20
N ALA A 275 -17.73 -13.77 -33.10
CA ALA A 275 -17.19 -13.40 -31.81
C ALA A 275 -18.03 -14.00 -30.68
N THR A 276 -17.42 -14.20 -29.50
CA THR A 276 -18.16 -14.54 -28.28
C THR A 276 -18.70 -13.27 -27.60
N LEU A 277 -19.65 -13.42 -26.68
CA LEU A 277 -20.11 -12.31 -25.85
C LEU A 277 -18.98 -11.69 -25.05
N VAL A 278 -18.02 -12.51 -24.60
CA VAL A 278 -16.84 -12.05 -23.85
C VAL A 278 -15.95 -11.19 -24.73
N ASP A 279 -15.70 -11.60 -25.98
CA ASP A 279 -14.91 -10.83 -26.95
C ASP A 279 -15.58 -9.49 -27.29
N ALA A 280 -16.88 -9.49 -27.53
CA ALA A 280 -17.67 -8.29 -27.81
C ALA A 280 -17.64 -7.31 -26.61
N LEU A 281 -17.79 -7.83 -25.40
CA LEU A 281 -17.71 -7.04 -24.18
C LEU A 281 -16.29 -6.46 -23.99
N ASP A 282 -15.26 -7.27 -24.21
CA ASP A 282 -13.87 -6.82 -24.09
C ASP A 282 -13.55 -5.71 -25.09
N GLN A 283 -13.98 -5.84 -26.32
CA GLN A 283 -13.81 -4.79 -27.33
C GLN A 283 -14.56 -3.52 -26.94
N GLN A 284 -15.83 -3.63 -26.49
CA GLN A 284 -16.61 -2.47 -26.06
C GLN A 284 -15.97 -1.75 -24.86
N LEU A 285 -15.36 -2.47 -23.93
CA LEU A 285 -14.65 -1.90 -22.77
C LEU A 285 -13.36 -1.18 -23.20
N ARG A 286 -12.64 -1.69 -24.19
CA ARG A 286 -11.46 -1.02 -24.77
C ARG A 286 -11.84 0.26 -25.48
N ASP A 287 -12.91 0.24 -26.26
CA ASP A 287 -13.40 1.41 -27.02
C ASP A 287 -13.87 2.54 -26.10
N ARG A 288 -14.31 2.20 -24.88
CA ARG A 288 -14.63 3.15 -23.81
C ARG A 288 -13.42 3.62 -22.99
N GLY A 289 -12.22 3.43 -23.48
CA GLY A 289 -10.96 3.78 -22.81
C GLY A 289 -10.79 5.25 -22.39
N HIS A 290 -11.68 6.15 -22.83
CA HIS A 290 -11.73 7.56 -22.43
C HIS A 290 -12.37 7.80 -21.05
N LEU A 291 -13.01 6.81 -20.43
CA LEU A 291 -13.59 6.93 -19.09
C LEU A 291 -12.47 7.07 -18.06
N VAL A 292 -12.60 8.07 -17.19
CA VAL A 292 -11.63 8.39 -16.16
C VAL A 292 -12.21 8.03 -14.79
N TYR A 293 -11.46 7.23 -14.03
CA TYR A 293 -11.85 6.72 -12.71
C TYR A 293 -10.92 7.27 -11.60
N GLN A 294 -10.69 8.57 -11.58
CA GLN A 294 -9.88 9.23 -10.57
C GLN A 294 -10.72 9.72 -9.38
N ASN A 295 -11.93 10.22 -9.68
CA ASN A 295 -12.83 10.75 -8.66
C ASN A 295 -13.53 9.61 -7.89
N PRO A 296 -13.71 9.72 -6.56
CA PRO A 296 -14.40 8.72 -5.74
C PRO A 296 -15.78 8.30 -6.25
N ASP A 297 -16.58 9.23 -6.76
CA ASP A 297 -17.89 8.90 -7.32
C ASP A 297 -17.76 8.05 -8.59
N LYS A 298 -16.80 8.37 -9.46
CA LYS A 298 -16.54 7.61 -10.69
C LYS A 298 -15.96 6.23 -10.40
N ILE A 299 -15.12 6.09 -9.38
CA ILE A 299 -14.64 4.80 -8.89
C ILE A 299 -15.83 3.94 -8.43
N ARG A 300 -16.71 4.48 -7.60
CA ARG A 300 -17.92 3.79 -7.12
C ARG A 300 -18.86 3.43 -8.28
N GLU A 301 -19.10 4.36 -9.21
CA GLU A 301 -19.91 4.13 -10.42
C GLU A 301 -19.32 2.99 -11.25
N GLY A 302 -18.02 2.98 -11.49
CA GLY A 302 -17.34 1.92 -12.22
C GLY A 302 -17.49 0.55 -11.56
N PHE A 303 -17.24 0.45 -10.26
CA PHE A 303 -17.39 -0.80 -9.53
C PHE A 303 -18.85 -1.27 -9.41
N SER A 304 -19.84 -0.40 -9.61
CA SER A 304 -21.25 -0.82 -9.66
C SER A 304 -21.55 -1.81 -10.80
N LEU A 305 -20.72 -1.84 -11.83
CA LEU A 305 -20.81 -2.80 -12.93
C LEU A 305 -20.48 -4.23 -12.49
N VAL A 306 -19.70 -4.39 -11.44
CA VAL A 306 -19.15 -5.69 -11.02
C VAL A 306 -19.50 -6.08 -9.59
N HIS A 307 -20.04 -5.14 -8.80
CA HIS A 307 -20.26 -5.35 -7.37
C HIS A 307 -21.44 -4.52 -6.85
N ASP A 308 -22.02 -4.89 -5.69
CA ASP A 308 -22.95 -4.04 -4.98
C ASP A 308 -22.21 -2.91 -4.27
N VAL A 309 -22.53 -1.67 -4.64
CA VAL A 309 -21.86 -0.46 -4.14
C VAL A 309 -22.63 0.26 -3.02
N ASN A 310 -23.67 -0.38 -2.44
CA ASN A 310 -24.36 0.17 -1.29
C ASN A 310 -23.40 0.32 -0.10
N GLY A 311 -23.26 1.53 0.43
CA GLY A 311 -22.30 1.82 1.51
C GLY A 311 -20.85 1.55 1.15
N PHE A 312 -20.48 1.57 -0.12
CA PHE A 312 -19.16 1.19 -0.63
C PHE A 312 -18.01 1.85 0.15
N TRP A 313 -17.98 3.18 0.24
CA TRP A 313 -16.93 3.89 0.94
C TRP A 313 -16.91 3.66 2.46
N ASN A 314 -18.06 3.34 3.07
CA ASN A 314 -18.10 2.96 4.48
C ASN A 314 -17.46 1.57 4.70
N ARG A 315 -17.67 0.63 3.76
CA ARG A 315 -17.00 -0.68 3.78
C ARG A 315 -15.49 -0.54 3.59
N VAL A 316 -15.06 0.28 2.63
CA VAL A 316 -13.63 0.60 2.42
C VAL A 316 -13.02 1.23 3.68
N ALA A 317 -13.70 2.20 4.28
CA ALA A 317 -13.24 2.84 5.52
C ALA A 317 -13.15 1.85 6.69
N LYS A 318 -14.08 0.89 6.79
CA LYS A 318 -14.03 -0.18 7.78
C LYS A 318 -12.78 -1.04 7.60
N VAL A 319 -12.48 -1.48 6.39
CA VAL A 319 -11.26 -2.26 6.08
C VAL A 319 -10.01 -1.45 6.42
N LEU A 320 -9.94 -0.19 6.04
CA LEU A 320 -8.82 0.70 6.39
C LEU A 320 -8.65 0.85 7.91
N THR A 321 -9.75 0.97 8.65
CA THR A 321 -9.76 1.04 10.11
C THR A 321 -9.20 -0.24 10.74
N GLU A 322 -9.65 -1.40 10.25
CA GLU A 322 -9.18 -2.71 10.71
C GLU A 322 -7.70 -2.93 10.40
N GLN A 323 -7.22 -2.47 9.24
CA GLN A 323 -5.83 -2.59 8.84
C GLN A 323 -4.89 -1.63 9.57
N SER A 324 -5.38 -0.46 9.98
CA SER A 324 -4.56 0.58 10.63
C SER A 324 -4.22 0.30 12.09
N GLY A 325 -4.85 -0.68 12.73
CA GLY A 325 -4.65 -1.01 14.15
C GLY A 325 -5.45 -0.09 15.08
N ASP A 326 -5.37 -0.38 16.39
CA ASP A 326 -6.18 0.31 17.41
C ASP A 326 -5.94 1.83 17.44
N GLY A 327 -6.98 2.60 17.28
CA GLY A 327 -7.02 4.04 17.53
C GLY A 327 -7.12 4.94 16.29
N VAL A 328 -6.98 4.41 15.08
CA VAL A 328 -7.24 5.17 13.85
C VAL A 328 -8.57 4.71 13.27
N THR A 329 -9.56 5.60 13.23
CA THR A 329 -10.88 5.33 12.64
C THR A 329 -11.04 6.15 11.36
N PHE A 330 -11.31 5.46 10.26
CA PHE A 330 -11.67 6.10 9.00
C PHE A 330 -13.19 6.14 8.84
N THR A 331 -13.68 7.17 8.18
CA THR A 331 -15.08 7.28 7.74
C THR A 331 -15.14 7.27 6.22
N GLY A 332 -16.23 6.75 5.65
CA GLY A 332 -16.39 6.74 4.19
C GLY A 332 -16.30 8.15 3.57
N ALA A 333 -16.85 9.16 4.24
CA ALA A 333 -16.71 10.55 3.82
C ALA A 333 -15.26 11.05 3.89
N GLY A 334 -14.52 10.69 4.94
CA GLY A 334 -13.10 11.05 5.09
C GLY A 334 -12.22 10.45 3.99
N VAL A 335 -12.44 9.18 3.65
CA VAL A 335 -11.73 8.49 2.55
C VAL A 335 -12.00 9.19 1.22
N GLN A 336 -13.26 9.48 0.92
CA GLN A 336 -13.66 10.20 -0.30
C GLN A 336 -13.03 11.59 -0.36
N GLN A 337 -13.11 12.36 0.73
CA GLN A 337 -12.55 13.70 0.80
C GLN A 337 -11.03 13.70 0.56
N GLN A 338 -10.30 12.77 1.15
CA GLN A 338 -8.86 12.69 0.98
C GLN A 338 -8.47 12.31 -0.45
N LEU A 339 -9.16 11.32 -1.06
CA LEU A 339 -8.95 11.00 -2.48
C LEU A 339 -9.29 12.20 -3.37
N GLN A 340 -10.38 12.93 -3.08
CA GLN A 340 -10.79 14.08 -3.86
C GLN A 340 -9.75 15.21 -3.79
N GLN A 341 -9.14 15.44 -2.63
CA GLN A 341 -8.03 16.39 -2.45
C GLN A 341 -6.80 16.00 -3.27
N ILE A 342 -6.45 14.71 -3.27
CA ILE A 342 -5.33 14.18 -4.06
C ILE A 342 -5.56 14.41 -5.56
N VAL A 343 -6.74 14.07 -6.05
CA VAL A 343 -7.13 14.23 -7.46
C VAL A 343 -7.22 15.70 -7.85
N HIS A 344 -7.76 16.54 -6.98
CA HIS A 344 -7.81 17.98 -7.19
C HIS A 344 -6.41 18.58 -7.33
N ARG A 345 -5.48 18.20 -6.44
CA ARG A 345 -4.09 18.68 -6.56
C ARG A 345 -3.41 18.15 -7.84
N ARG A 346 -3.64 16.89 -8.23
CA ARG A 346 -3.17 16.36 -9.52
C ARG A 346 -3.66 17.22 -10.68
N HIS A 347 -4.95 17.65 -10.65
CA HIS A 347 -5.50 18.52 -11.66
C HIS A 347 -4.77 19.88 -11.71
N LYS A 348 -4.54 20.50 -10.55
CA LYS A 348 -3.77 21.75 -10.43
C LYS A 348 -2.36 21.60 -11.00
N ILE A 349 -1.65 20.52 -10.66
CA ILE A 349 -0.30 20.25 -11.18
C ILE A 349 -0.32 20.12 -12.71
N ALA A 350 -1.28 19.38 -13.26
CA ALA A 350 -1.30 19.05 -14.69
C ALA A 350 -1.79 20.19 -15.59
N HIS A 351 -2.66 21.08 -15.08
CA HIS A 351 -3.36 22.07 -15.90
C HIS A 351 -3.16 23.52 -15.44
N GLU A 352 -2.75 23.75 -14.20
CA GLU A 352 -2.60 25.08 -13.60
C GLU A 352 -1.18 25.28 -13.00
N TYR A 353 -0.20 24.48 -13.40
CA TYR A 353 1.19 24.55 -12.93
C TYR A 353 1.36 24.52 -11.40
N ASP A 354 0.39 24.00 -10.64
CA ASP A 354 0.38 23.96 -9.17
C ASP A 354 0.59 25.35 -8.54
N GLU A 355 0.02 26.39 -9.17
CA GLU A 355 0.16 27.78 -8.75
C GLU A 355 -0.30 27.98 -7.30
N ASN A 356 0.48 28.75 -6.54
CA ASN A 356 0.12 29.09 -5.17
C ASN A 356 -0.95 30.19 -5.18
N PRO A 357 -2.14 29.98 -4.60
CA PRO A 357 -3.19 31.00 -4.60
C PRO A 357 -2.84 32.29 -3.84
N ASP A 358 -1.89 32.18 -2.87
CA ASP A 358 -1.45 33.32 -2.06
C ASP A 358 -0.28 34.08 -2.71
N ASP A 359 0.44 33.46 -3.64
CA ASP A 359 1.56 34.04 -4.39
C ASP A 359 1.63 33.42 -5.80
N PRO A 360 0.90 33.96 -6.78
CA PRO A 360 0.82 33.40 -8.15
C PRO A 360 2.18 33.33 -8.89
N ALA A 361 3.20 34.01 -8.39
CA ALA A 361 4.54 33.89 -8.96
C ALA A 361 5.28 32.60 -8.54
N LYS A 362 4.71 31.84 -7.58
CA LYS A 362 5.29 30.62 -7.04
C LYS A 362 4.34 29.44 -7.20
N LYS A 363 4.90 28.25 -7.30
CA LYS A 363 4.17 26.99 -7.18
C LYS A 363 3.91 26.68 -5.70
N ARG A 364 2.86 25.91 -5.40
CA ARG A 364 2.63 25.36 -4.06
C ARG A 364 3.80 24.47 -3.65
N GLU A 365 4.16 24.54 -2.39
CA GLU A 365 5.20 23.66 -1.84
C GLU A 365 4.81 22.19 -1.95
N ILE A 366 5.79 21.37 -2.32
CA ILE A 366 5.70 19.93 -2.37
C ILE A 366 7.08 19.35 -2.04
N ASP A 367 7.09 18.30 -1.25
CA ASP A 367 8.28 17.59 -0.82
C ASP A 367 8.14 16.08 -1.03
N ALA A 368 9.22 15.35 -0.85
CA ALA A 368 9.21 13.90 -0.98
C ALA A 368 8.29 13.21 0.05
N PRO A 369 8.23 13.60 1.34
CA PRO A 369 7.28 13.05 2.29
C PRO A 369 5.83 13.15 1.82
N SER A 370 5.39 14.31 1.36
CA SER A 370 3.99 14.51 0.89
C SER A 370 3.67 13.69 -0.37
N ALA A 371 4.61 13.60 -1.31
CA ALA A 371 4.46 12.76 -2.49
C ALA A 371 4.37 11.27 -2.12
N THR A 372 5.27 10.80 -1.25
CA THR A 372 5.28 9.41 -0.78
C THR A 372 4.00 9.07 0.00
N GLN A 373 3.56 9.94 0.90
CA GLN A 373 2.33 9.76 1.65
C GLN A 373 1.10 9.62 0.73
N THR A 374 1.06 10.39 -0.35
CA THR A 374 -0.02 10.31 -1.34
C THR A 374 -0.01 8.97 -2.08
N ILE A 375 1.18 8.52 -2.52
CA ILE A 375 1.33 7.22 -3.20
C ILE A 375 0.86 6.10 -2.30
N ASP A 376 1.27 6.12 -1.04
CA ASP A 376 0.95 5.10 -0.04
C ASP A 376 -0.53 5.10 0.33
N TRP A 377 -1.15 6.27 0.41
CA TRP A 377 -2.59 6.37 0.63
C TRP A 377 -3.39 5.78 -0.53
N ILE A 378 -2.99 6.05 -1.77
CA ILE A 378 -3.61 5.45 -2.95
C ILE A 378 -3.52 3.93 -2.91
N GLU A 379 -2.37 3.37 -2.56
CA GLU A 379 -2.20 1.92 -2.44
C GLU A 379 -3.08 1.31 -1.35
N GLN A 380 -3.15 1.95 -0.16
CA GLN A 380 -3.99 1.50 0.94
C GLN A 380 -5.47 1.47 0.58
N VAL A 381 -5.94 2.55 -0.05
CA VAL A 381 -7.35 2.63 -0.50
C VAL A 381 -7.63 1.59 -1.57
N ALA A 382 -6.73 1.39 -2.54
CA ALA A 382 -6.90 0.38 -3.58
C ALA A 382 -6.93 -1.04 -2.99
N ALA A 383 -6.05 -1.36 -2.04
CA ALA A 383 -6.06 -2.63 -1.34
C ALA A 383 -7.36 -2.85 -0.53
N ALA A 384 -7.84 -1.82 0.16
CA ALA A 384 -9.08 -1.90 0.89
C ALA A 384 -10.30 -2.07 -0.04
N ILE A 385 -10.30 -1.42 -1.21
CA ILE A 385 -11.31 -1.64 -2.25
C ILE A 385 -11.29 -3.09 -2.72
N LEU A 386 -10.13 -3.66 -2.98
CA LEU A 386 -9.99 -5.05 -3.42
C LEU A 386 -10.61 -6.02 -2.40
N VAL A 387 -10.30 -5.85 -1.11
CA VAL A 387 -10.91 -6.65 -0.02
C VAL A 387 -12.42 -6.53 -0.02
N VAL A 388 -12.98 -5.32 -0.22
CA VAL A 388 -14.44 -5.12 -0.29
C VAL A 388 -15.05 -5.84 -1.49
N LEU A 389 -14.38 -5.83 -2.64
CA LEU A 389 -14.85 -6.49 -3.86
C LEU A 389 -14.82 -8.02 -3.74
N ASP A 390 -13.83 -8.58 -3.03
CA ASP A 390 -13.64 -10.04 -2.90
C ASP A 390 -14.51 -10.66 -1.80
N THR A 391 -14.85 -9.91 -0.74
CA THR A 391 -15.64 -10.41 0.39
C THR A 391 -17.05 -10.87 -0.01
N THR A 392 -17.61 -10.36 -1.09
CA THR A 392 -18.98 -10.71 -1.55
C THR A 392 -19.00 -11.91 -2.49
N GLU A 393 -17.89 -12.26 -3.14
CA GLU A 393 -17.80 -13.46 -3.97
C GLU A 393 -17.85 -14.74 -3.11
N ALA A 394 -17.31 -14.69 -1.89
CA ALA A 394 -17.32 -15.81 -0.94
C ALA A 394 -18.73 -16.16 -0.40
N THR A 395 -19.66 -15.20 -0.34
CA THR A 395 -21.02 -15.40 0.20
C THR A 395 -22.00 -15.97 -0.84
N THR A 396 -21.60 -16.04 -2.12
CA THR A 396 -22.45 -16.54 -3.21
C THR A 396 -22.14 -18.02 -3.56
N SER A 397 -21.08 -18.59 -2.94
CA SER A 397 -20.64 -19.99 -3.17
C SER A 397 -21.01 -20.94 -2.03
N ALA A 398 -21.87 -20.52 -1.06
CA ALA A 398 -22.35 -21.36 0.05
C ALA A 398 -23.85 -21.69 -0.12
#